data_ea71b2e6bcea3dcf3fa3f5bbbfdc30c6
#
_entry.id   ea71b2e6bcea3dcf3fa3f5bbbfdc30c6
#
_cell.length_a   1.000
_cell.length_b   1.000
_cell.length_c   1.000
_cell.angle_alpha   90.00
_cell.angle_beta   90.00
_cell.angle_gamma   90.00
#
_symmetry.space_group_name_H-M   'P 1'
#
loop_
_entity.id
_entity.type
_entity.pdbx_description
1 polymer ?
#
loop_
_entity_poly.entity_id
_entity_poly.type
_entity_poly.pdbx_seq_one_letter_code
_entity_poly.pdbx_strand_id
1 'polypeptide(L)'
;MKLKSVITSMKNIYLILLLLTASFTVYAQDTVKKALPTRFTIDKNTVVKDSTGKICTYKEWTALTRTREYVLLPEDTNNPNTAFKLVKKDALLLKYRTTANTGNTAGQKNLSPEEAEEQRMASYPKPMESGNFTIGQEIESFSTHDMNGKKVKLKNLHGKVVMLNFWFIGCPPCRAEIPELNKLVELYKDNPNVVFIAVALDPRDDIRTFTKTTPFNFDIIDDGRFIADIYKIHLYPTSVILDKEGKVAFHTVSFAANSPYWMKKTINEALK
;
A
#
# COMPACT_ATOMS: atom_id res chain seq x y z
N MET A 1 67.25 -25.20 -18.86
CA MET A 1 66.92 -25.14 -17.38
C MET A 1 65.80 -24.15 -16.98
N LYS A 2 65.28 -23.27 -17.86
CA LYS A 2 64.26 -22.27 -17.52
C LYS A 2 62.79 -22.76 -17.63
N LEU A 3 62.52 -23.81 -18.42
CA LEU A 3 61.13 -24.25 -18.67
C LEU A 3 60.50 -25.05 -17.53
N LYS A 4 61.29 -25.83 -16.76
CA LYS A 4 60.80 -26.62 -15.62
C LYS A 4 60.39 -25.76 -14.42
N SER A 5 61.04 -24.60 -14.20
CA SER A 5 60.73 -23.66 -13.14
C SER A 5 59.38 -22.95 -13.34
N VAL A 6 59.01 -22.63 -14.58
CA VAL A 6 57.74 -21.98 -14.92
C VAL A 6 56.57 -22.92 -14.73
N ILE A 7 56.72 -24.20 -15.10
CA ILE A 7 55.64 -25.19 -14.96
C ILE A 7 55.36 -25.49 -13.49
N THR A 8 56.36 -25.51 -12.61
CA THR A 8 56.18 -25.74 -11.15
C THR A 8 55.49 -24.52 -10.51
N SER A 9 55.83 -23.31 -10.93
CA SER A 9 55.21 -22.07 -10.45
C SER A 9 53.73 -22.00 -10.84
N MET A 10 53.35 -22.38 -12.06
CA MET A 10 51.96 -22.41 -12.51
C MET A 10 51.12 -23.46 -11.80
N LYS A 11 51.67 -24.64 -11.48
CA LYS A 11 50.97 -25.66 -10.69
C LYS A 11 50.66 -25.19 -9.28
N ASN A 12 51.54 -24.46 -8.64
CA ASN A 12 51.28 -23.91 -7.30
C ASN A 12 50.23 -22.78 -7.32
N ILE A 13 50.18 -21.97 -8.38
CA ILE A 13 49.13 -20.94 -8.54
C ILE A 13 47.76 -21.60 -8.75
N TYR A 14 47.66 -22.69 -9.53
CA TYR A 14 46.40 -23.42 -9.70
C TYR A 14 45.92 -24.08 -8.42
N LEU A 15 46.86 -24.61 -7.60
CA LEU A 15 46.49 -25.22 -6.30
C LEU A 15 46.01 -24.19 -5.29
N ILE A 16 46.58 -23.00 -5.28
CA ILE A 16 46.14 -21.88 -4.42
C ILE A 16 44.77 -21.32 -4.88
N LEU A 17 44.51 -21.23 -6.18
CA LEU A 17 43.21 -20.85 -6.74
C LEU A 17 42.11 -21.89 -6.41
N LEU A 18 42.43 -23.19 -6.44
CA LEU A 18 41.50 -24.25 -6.08
C LEU A 18 41.17 -24.28 -4.58
N LEU A 19 42.09 -23.91 -3.71
CA LEU A 19 41.89 -23.78 -2.27
C LEU A 19 41.09 -22.54 -1.90
N LEU A 20 41.19 -21.44 -2.68
CA LEU A 20 40.42 -20.23 -2.49
C LEU A 20 38.94 -20.38 -2.94
N THR A 21 38.66 -21.24 -3.93
CA THR A 21 37.29 -21.52 -4.35
C THR A 21 36.55 -22.48 -3.42
N ALA A 22 37.25 -23.32 -2.66
CA ALA A 22 36.66 -24.22 -1.67
C ALA A 22 36.23 -23.50 -0.37
N SER A 23 36.78 -22.30 -0.10
CA SER A 23 36.47 -21.52 1.10
C SER A 23 35.23 -20.64 0.94
N PHE A 24 34.68 -20.48 -0.27
CA PHE A 24 33.48 -19.67 -0.53
C PHE A 24 32.16 -20.45 -0.49
N THR A 25 32.19 -21.75 -0.33
CA THR A 25 30.95 -22.59 -0.34
C THR A 25 30.37 -22.89 1.04
N VAL A 26 30.91 -22.35 2.13
CA VAL A 26 30.43 -22.64 3.50
C VAL A 26 29.62 -21.48 4.13
N TYR A 27 29.52 -20.29 3.48
CA TYR A 27 28.76 -19.16 4.02
C TYR A 27 27.41 -18.90 3.36
N ALA A 28 26.85 -19.85 2.63
CA ALA A 28 25.55 -19.68 1.96
C ALA A 28 24.53 -20.75 2.34
N GLN A 29 24.40 -21.09 3.63
CA GLN A 29 23.31 -21.97 4.11
C GLN A 29 22.83 -21.60 5.50
N ASP A 30 22.43 -20.32 5.68
CA ASP A 30 21.43 -19.96 6.69
C ASP A 30 20.42 -18.96 6.08
N THR A 31 19.88 -19.32 4.92
CA THR A 31 18.59 -18.78 4.52
C THR A 31 17.57 -19.47 5.42
N VAL A 32 17.17 -18.78 6.47
CA VAL A 32 15.92 -19.08 7.19
C VAL A 32 14.85 -19.34 6.12
N LYS A 33 14.50 -20.61 5.90
CA LYS A 33 13.32 -20.98 5.12
C LYS A 33 12.14 -20.35 5.84
N LYS A 34 11.74 -19.15 5.39
CA LYS A 34 10.51 -18.52 5.81
C LYS A 34 9.41 -19.51 5.42
N ALA A 35 8.92 -20.27 6.40
CA ALA A 35 7.88 -21.25 6.17
C ALA A 35 6.74 -20.52 5.46
N LEU A 36 6.32 -21.05 4.32
CA LEU A 36 5.13 -20.56 3.64
C LEU A 36 3.97 -20.59 4.63
N PRO A 37 3.13 -19.57 4.70
CA PRO A 37 2.01 -19.55 5.63
C PRO A 37 1.16 -20.82 5.42
N THR A 38 0.84 -21.50 6.48
CA THR A 38 0.01 -22.72 6.46
C THR A 38 -1.35 -22.37 5.83
N ARG A 39 -1.69 -23.02 4.74
CA ARG A 39 -2.98 -22.83 4.09
C ARG A 39 -4.05 -23.64 4.82
N PHE A 40 -4.95 -22.97 5.50
CA PHE A 40 -6.08 -23.61 6.18
C PHE A 40 -7.23 -23.84 5.21
N THR A 41 -7.86 -25.01 5.29
CA THR A 41 -9.12 -25.28 4.61
C THR A 41 -10.25 -25.24 5.64
N ILE A 42 -11.20 -24.34 5.45
CA ILE A 42 -12.35 -24.15 6.34
C ILE A 42 -13.60 -24.64 5.62
N ASP A 43 -14.24 -25.67 6.20
CA ASP A 43 -15.42 -26.31 5.65
C ASP A 43 -16.47 -26.58 6.75
N LYS A 44 -17.52 -27.33 6.40
CA LYS A 44 -18.60 -27.70 7.35
C LYS A 44 -18.15 -28.59 8.53
N ASN A 45 -17.01 -29.25 8.42
CA ASN A 45 -16.46 -30.15 9.43
C ASN A 45 -15.43 -29.44 10.33
N THR A 46 -15.08 -28.18 10.01
CA THR A 46 -14.13 -27.38 10.76
C THR A 46 -14.62 -27.18 12.19
N VAL A 47 -13.81 -27.57 13.17
CA VAL A 47 -14.12 -27.35 14.58
C VAL A 47 -13.90 -25.88 14.92
N VAL A 48 -14.98 -25.20 15.31
CA VAL A 48 -14.96 -23.79 15.72
C VAL A 48 -15.46 -23.70 17.16
N LYS A 49 -14.70 -23.03 18.02
CA LYS A 49 -15.04 -22.79 19.43
C LYS A 49 -15.32 -21.30 19.66
N ASP A 50 -16.30 -20.99 20.50
CA ASP A 50 -16.52 -19.63 20.98
C ASP A 50 -15.51 -19.20 22.05
N SER A 51 -15.68 -18.00 22.61
CA SER A 51 -14.79 -17.44 23.65
C SER A 51 -14.82 -18.24 24.96
N THR A 52 -15.85 -19.08 25.19
CA THR A 52 -15.98 -19.94 26.38
C THR A 52 -15.39 -21.35 26.16
N GLY A 53 -15.01 -21.67 24.91
CA GLY A 53 -14.53 -22.99 24.51
C GLY A 53 -15.65 -23.93 24.02
N LYS A 54 -16.91 -23.49 23.98
CA LYS A 54 -18.03 -24.28 23.46
C LYS A 54 -17.89 -24.40 21.93
N ILE A 55 -18.11 -25.62 21.42
CA ILE A 55 -18.09 -25.87 19.97
C ILE A 55 -19.35 -25.28 19.34
N CYS A 56 -19.15 -24.42 18.33
CA CYS A 56 -20.20 -23.82 17.52
C CYS A 56 -20.56 -24.72 16.34
N THR A 57 -21.84 -24.83 16.01
CA THR A 57 -22.26 -25.50 14.78
C THR A 57 -21.87 -24.70 13.54
N TYR A 58 -21.78 -25.36 12.39
CA TYR A 58 -21.51 -24.71 11.10
C TYR A 58 -22.43 -23.53 10.82
N LYS A 59 -23.73 -23.67 11.13
CA LYS A 59 -24.74 -22.61 10.95
C LYS A 59 -24.48 -21.41 11.85
N GLU A 60 -24.11 -21.63 13.11
CA GLU A 60 -23.87 -20.57 14.09
C GLU A 60 -22.66 -19.72 13.70
N TRP A 61 -21.49 -20.36 13.52
CA TRP A 61 -20.28 -19.59 13.26
C TRP A 61 -20.28 -18.94 11.86
N THR A 62 -20.90 -19.56 10.84
CA THR A 62 -21.03 -18.94 9.51
C THR A 62 -21.98 -17.75 9.54
N ALA A 63 -23.07 -17.79 10.31
CA ALA A 63 -23.95 -16.64 10.50
C ALA A 63 -23.21 -15.48 11.14
N LEU A 64 -22.43 -15.73 12.20
CA LEU A 64 -21.65 -14.70 12.91
C LEU A 64 -20.52 -14.11 12.06
N THR A 65 -19.80 -14.93 11.29
CA THR A 65 -18.73 -14.41 10.40
C THR A 65 -19.27 -13.60 9.23
N ARG A 66 -20.50 -13.87 8.76
CA ARG A 66 -21.19 -13.05 7.73
C ARG A 66 -21.50 -11.63 8.19
N THR A 67 -21.66 -11.40 9.49
CA THR A 67 -21.86 -10.03 10.02
C THR A 67 -20.60 -9.17 9.88
N ARG A 68 -19.44 -9.77 9.57
CA ARG A 68 -18.11 -9.15 9.55
C ARG A 68 -17.63 -8.65 10.92
N GLU A 69 -18.40 -8.87 11.98
CA GLU A 69 -17.98 -8.54 13.36
C GLU A 69 -17.09 -9.61 13.98
N TYR A 70 -17.14 -10.83 13.45
CA TYR A 70 -16.36 -11.98 13.95
C TYR A 70 -15.37 -12.48 12.93
N VAL A 71 -14.27 -13.03 13.44
CA VAL A 71 -13.22 -13.70 12.65
C VAL A 71 -12.89 -15.06 13.25
N LEU A 72 -12.41 -15.97 12.40
CA LEU A 72 -11.88 -17.27 12.84
C LEU A 72 -10.37 -17.15 12.97
N LEU A 73 -9.83 -17.48 14.13
CA LEU A 73 -8.40 -17.56 14.38
C LEU A 73 -8.00 -19.02 14.60
N PRO A 74 -6.98 -19.57 13.89
CA PRO A 74 -6.49 -20.90 14.13
C PRO A 74 -5.90 -21.00 15.55
N GLU A 75 -6.16 -22.10 16.26
CA GLU A 75 -5.55 -22.36 17.58
C GLU A 75 -4.07 -22.70 17.47
N ASP A 76 -3.66 -23.34 16.37
CA ASP A 76 -2.27 -23.63 16.03
C ASP A 76 -2.00 -23.23 14.58
N THR A 77 -1.13 -22.25 14.36
CA THR A 77 -0.77 -21.74 13.03
C THR A 77 0.10 -22.69 12.20
N ASN A 78 0.68 -23.71 12.82
CA ASN A 78 1.54 -24.70 12.17
C ASN A 78 0.79 -25.98 11.78
N ASN A 79 -0.46 -26.15 12.26
CA ASN A 79 -1.28 -27.32 11.99
C ASN A 79 -2.42 -26.98 11.03
N PRO A 80 -2.41 -27.48 9.76
CA PRO A 80 -3.46 -27.17 8.78
C PRO A 80 -4.86 -27.69 9.20
N ASN A 81 -4.95 -28.65 10.12
CA ASN A 81 -6.19 -29.24 10.61
C ASN A 81 -6.57 -28.73 12.02
N THR A 82 -6.06 -27.59 12.42
CA THR A 82 -6.33 -27.01 13.73
C THR A 82 -7.80 -26.63 13.92
N ALA A 83 -8.26 -26.61 15.16
CA ALA A 83 -9.50 -25.96 15.52
C ALA A 83 -9.37 -24.43 15.43
N PHE A 84 -10.49 -23.75 15.29
CA PHE A 84 -10.54 -22.30 15.20
C PHE A 84 -11.30 -21.70 16.39
N LYS A 85 -10.85 -20.53 16.84
CA LYS A 85 -11.59 -19.69 17.77
C LYS A 85 -12.40 -18.64 17.01
N LEU A 86 -13.67 -18.52 17.33
CA LEU A 86 -14.56 -17.45 16.90
C LEU A 86 -14.36 -16.25 17.82
N VAL A 87 -13.78 -15.17 17.28
CA VAL A 87 -13.40 -13.98 18.06
C VAL A 87 -14.09 -12.74 17.50
N LYS A 88 -14.67 -11.94 18.39
CA LYS A 88 -15.20 -10.63 18.01
C LYS A 88 -14.04 -9.68 17.70
N LYS A 89 -14.08 -8.97 16.55
CA LYS A 89 -13.01 -8.08 16.11
C LYS A 89 -12.66 -7.01 17.13
N ASP A 90 -13.65 -6.45 17.80
CA ASP A 90 -13.43 -5.42 18.84
C ASP A 90 -12.62 -5.97 20.02
N ALA A 91 -12.90 -7.21 20.45
CA ALA A 91 -12.14 -7.87 21.52
C ALA A 91 -10.69 -8.17 21.08
N LEU A 92 -10.50 -8.49 19.80
CA LEU A 92 -9.16 -8.68 19.21
C LEU A 92 -8.38 -7.36 19.21
N LEU A 93 -9.00 -6.27 18.77
CA LEU A 93 -8.40 -4.94 18.76
C LEU A 93 -8.08 -4.46 20.18
N LEU A 94 -8.95 -4.73 21.18
CA LEU A 94 -8.65 -4.45 22.59
C LEU A 94 -7.44 -5.26 23.09
N LYS A 95 -7.38 -6.55 22.79
CA LYS A 95 -6.25 -7.41 23.20
C LYS A 95 -4.92 -6.96 22.59
N TYR A 96 -4.91 -6.55 21.31
CA TYR A 96 -3.72 -5.98 20.68
C TYR A 96 -3.36 -4.59 21.25
N ARG A 97 -4.34 -3.78 21.67
CA ARG A 97 -4.09 -2.52 22.39
C ARG A 97 -3.46 -2.76 23.77
N THR A 98 -3.92 -3.75 24.53
CA THR A 98 -3.38 -4.05 25.87
C THR A 98 -2.03 -4.74 25.83
N THR A 99 -1.78 -5.64 24.86
CA THR A 99 -0.45 -6.29 24.70
C THR A 99 0.62 -5.35 24.14
N ALA A 100 0.23 -4.37 23.33
CA ALA A 100 1.14 -3.30 22.90
C ALA A 100 1.54 -2.39 24.09
N ASN A 101 0.71 -2.32 25.13
CA ASN A 101 0.95 -1.50 26.32
C ASN A 101 1.72 -2.21 27.46
N THR A 102 1.93 -3.55 27.39
CA THR A 102 2.63 -4.29 28.47
C THR A 102 4.03 -4.76 28.12
N GLY A 103 4.52 -4.47 26.93
CA GLY A 103 5.88 -4.78 26.51
C GLY A 103 6.73 -3.52 26.34
N ASN A 104 7.50 -3.15 27.35
CA ASN A 104 8.53 -2.10 27.39
C ASN A 104 8.11 -0.73 27.93
N THR A 105 8.00 -0.65 29.27
CA THR A 105 7.91 0.63 30.02
C THR A 105 9.26 1.22 30.38
N ALA A 106 10.23 1.24 29.46
CA ALA A 106 11.44 2.04 29.62
C ALA A 106 11.64 2.86 28.34
N GLY A 107 11.07 4.08 28.31
CA GLY A 107 11.37 5.08 27.29
C GLY A 107 10.29 5.36 26.23
N GLN A 108 9.06 4.83 26.34
CA GLN A 108 7.97 5.22 25.43
C GLN A 108 7.46 6.61 25.77
N LYS A 109 7.71 7.59 24.88
CA LYS A 109 6.94 8.83 24.78
C LYS A 109 5.45 8.48 24.75
N ASN A 110 4.63 9.09 25.59
CA ASN A 110 3.18 9.02 25.50
C ASN A 110 2.77 9.69 24.18
N LEU A 111 2.65 8.88 23.11
CA LEU A 111 2.21 9.34 21.81
C LEU A 111 0.71 9.66 21.89
N SER A 112 0.29 10.74 21.26
CA SER A 112 -1.13 10.97 21.01
C SER A 112 -1.70 9.85 20.13
N PRO A 113 -3.02 9.63 20.13
CA PRO A 113 -3.64 8.64 19.23
C PRO A 113 -3.29 8.86 17.76
N GLU A 114 -3.11 10.11 17.34
CA GLU A 114 -2.74 10.49 15.98
C GLU A 114 -1.27 10.14 15.68
N GLU A 115 -0.33 10.44 16.59
CA GLU A 115 1.07 10.07 16.44
C GLU A 115 1.26 8.55 16.43
N ALA A 116 0.50 7.82 17.25
CA ALA A 116 0.52 6.36 17.26
C ALA A 116 0.03 5.75 15.92
N GLU A 117 -1.02 6.34 15.33
CA GLU A 117 -1.54 5.93 14.03
C GLU A 117 -0.53 6.27 12.91
N GLU A 118 0.09 7.45 12.93
CA GLU A 118 1.13 7.81 11.96
C GLU A 118 2.33 6.86 12.05
N GLN A 119 2.78 6.53 13.28
CA GLN A 119 3.86 5.56 13.46
C GLN A 119 3.48 4.18 12.95
N ARG A 120 2.24 3.75 13.19
CA ARG A 120 1.69 2.50 12.67
C ARG A 120 1.68 2.50 11.14
N MET A 121 1.18 3.55 10.50
CA MET A 121 1.14 3.66 9.05
C MET A 121 2.54 3.70 8.43
N ALA A 122 3.49 4.37 9.10
CA ALA A 122 4.89 4.42 8.66
C ALA A 122 5.61 3.06 8.78
N SER A 123 5.15 2.17 9.66
CA SER A 123 5.74 0.84 9.86
C SER A 123 5.39 -0.17 8.77
N TYR A 124 4.32 0.07 8.01
CA TYR A 124 3.99 -0.77 6.86
C TYR A 124 4.97 -0.53 5.71
N PRO A 125 5.19 -1.53 4.82
CA PRO A 125 5.92 -1.32 3.58
C PRO A 125 5.33 -0.12 2.82
N LYS A 126 6.20 0.66 2.16
CA LYS A 126 5.72 1.76 1.31
C LYS A 126 4.73 1.22 0.26
N PRO A 127 3.73 2.04 -0.13
CA PRO A 127 2.85 1.71 -1.24
C PRO A 127 3.65 1.36 -2.50
N MET A 128 3.10 0.48 -3.33
CA MET A 128 3.74 0.05 -4.57
C MET A 128 3.88 1.23 -5.52
N GLU A 129 5.10 1.49 -5.96
CA GLU A 129 5.36 2.57 -6.93
C GLU A 129 4.76 2.23 -8.30
N SER A 130 4.23 3.23 -8.97
CA SER A 130 3.77 3.11 -10.36
C SER A 130 4.98 3.05 -11.30
N GLY A 131 5.01 2.09 -12.22
CA GLY A 131 6.05 2.03 -13.26
C GLY A 131 6.00 3.16 -14.29
N ASN A 132 5.02 4.07 -14.19
CA ASN A 132 4.77 5.14 -15.16
C ASN A 132 5.51 6.44 -14.83
N PHE A 133 5.99 6.61 -13.60
CA PHE A 133 6.60 7.84 -13.12
C PHE A 133 7.95 7.57 -12.45
N THR A 134 8.78 8.61 -12.39
CA THR A 134 10.07 8.60 -11.67
C THR A 134 10.13 9.83 -10.77
N ILE A 135 10.54 9.69 -9.52
CA ILE A 135 10.70 10.80 -8.58
C ILE A 135 11.67 11.84 -9.16
N GLY A 136 11.30 13.12 -9.05
CA GLY A 136 12.04 14.27 -9.60
C GLY A 136 11.83 14.51 -11.09
N GLN A 137 11.10 13.67 -11.79
CA GLN A 137 10.76 13.83 -13.21
C GLN A 137 9.73 14.93 -13.40
N GLU A 138 9.92 15.79 -14.40
CA GLU A 138 8.83 16.62 -14.94
C GLU A 138 7.92 15.74 -15.79
N ILE A 139 6.60 15.97 -15.70
CA ILE A 139 5.63 15.23 -16.51
C ILE A 139 5.06 16.12 -17.63
N GLU A 140 4.64 15.47 -18.72
CA GLU A 140 4.01 16.16 -19.84
C GLU A 140 2.75 16.91 -19.38
N SER A 141 2.56 18.13 -19.86
CA SER A 141 1.41 18.96 -19.50
C SER A 141 0.21 18.66 -20.38
N PHE A 142 -0.96 18.58 -19.78
CA PHE A 142 -2.24 18.52 -20.48
C PHE A 142 -3.06 19.81 -20.27
N SER A 143 -4.09 19.98 -21.11
CA SER A 143 -5.09 21.03 -20.96
C SER A 143 -6.47 20.51 -21.31
N THR A 144 -7.43 20.69 -20.39
CA THR A 144 -8.82 20.23 -20.52
C THR A 144 -9.75 21.08 -19.65
N HIS A 145 -10.99 20.65 -19.43
CA HIS A 145 -11.93 21.22 -18.47
C HIS A 145 -12.35 20.14 -17.46
N ASP A 146 -12.61 20.56 -16.23
CA ASP A 146 -13.26 19.71 -15.26
C ASP A 146 -14.77 19.57 -15.52
N MET A 147 -15.43 18.75 -14.73
CA MET A 147 -16.88 18.55 -14.84
C MET A 147 -17.72 19.81 -14.58
N ASN A 148 -17.14 20.83 -13.95
CA ASN A 148 -17.78 22.13 -13.68
C ASN A 148 -17.50 23.14 -14.78
N GLY A 149 -16.77 22.76 -15.84
CA GLY A 149 -16.38 23.63 -16.93
C GLY A 149 -15.19 24.54 -16.65
N LYS A 150 -14.52 24.39 -15.49
CA LYS A 150 -13.30 25.12 -15.14
C LYS A 150 -12.15 24.58 -15.98
N LYS A 151 -11.41 25.46 -16.63
CA LYS A 151 -10.23 25.08 -17.40
C LYS A 151 -9.10 24.61 -16.50
N VAL A 152 -8.63 23.40 -16.74
CA VAL A 152 -7.50 22.77 -16.09
C VAL A 152 -6.34 22.68 -17.07
N LYS A 153 -5.24 23.38 -16.78
CA LYS A 153 -4.00 23.33 -17.55
C LYS A 153 -2.85 23.07 -16.57
N LEU A 154 -2.26 21.87 -16.63
CA LEU A 154 -1.29 21.43 -15.62
C LEU A 154 -0.14 22.41 -15.46
N LYS A 155 0.40 22.95 -16.55
CA LYS A 155 1.49 23.94 -16.49
C LYS A 155 1.13 25.26 -15.78
N ASN A 156 -0.16 25.58 -15.64
CA ASN A 156 -0.60 26.78 -14.92
C ASN A 156 -0.70 26.53 -13.40
N LEU A 157 -0.43 25.32 -12.95
CA LEU A 157 -0.43 24.93 -11.55
C LEU A 157 0.98 24.92 -10.93
N HIS A 158 2.01 25.38 -11.67
CA HIS A 158 3.33 25.62 -11.08
C HIS A 158 3.19 26.58 -9.89
N GLY A 159 3.97 26.36 -8.86
CA GLY A 159 3.86 27.03 -7.56
C GLY A 159 2.89 26.35 -6.59
N LYS A 160 2.16 25.33 -7.04
CA LYS A 160 1.24 24.53 -6.23
C LYS A 160 1.66 23.07 -6.18
N VAL A 161 1.33 22.42 -5.08
CA VAL A 161 1.39 20.96 -4.97
C VAL A 161 0.15 20.39 -5.63
N VAL A 162 0.31 19.50 -6.59
CA VAL A 162 -0.81 18.93 -7.37
C VAL A 162 -0.85 17.43 -7.16
N MET A 163 -1.99 16.92 -6.71
CA MET A 163 -2.26 15.50 -6.66
C MET A 163 -3.18 15.11 -7.81
N LEU A 164 -2.71 14.20 -8.68
CA LEU A 164 -3.51 13.56 -9.72
C LEU A 164 -3.85 12.15 -9.28
N ASN A 165 -5.12 11.76 -9.41
CA ASN A 165 -5.59 10.40 -9.17
C ASN A 165 -6.31 9.89 -10.41
N PHE A 166 -5.86 8.77 -10.97
CA PHE A 166 -6.43 8.11 -12.15
C PHE A 166 -7.31 6.95 -11.70
N TRP A 167 -8.58 6.96 -12.12
CA TRP A 167 -9.58 6.03 -11.64
C TRP A 167 -10.70 5.77 -12.65
N PHE A 168 -11.59 4.84 -12.34
CA PHE A 168 -12.85 4.64 -13.03
C PHE A 168 -13.91 4.01 -12.10
N ILE A 169 -15.20 4.17 -12.43
CA ILE A 169 -16.33 3.77 -11.58
C ILE A 169 -16.35 2.27 -11.29
N GLY A 170 -16.06 1.44 -12.29
CA GLY A 170 -16.03 -0.01 -12.18
C GLY A 170 -14.81 -0.59 -11.44
N CYS A 171 -13.89 0.25 -10.93
CA CYS A 171 -12.67 -0.16 -10.25
C CYS A 171 -12.89 -0.31 -8.72
N PRO A 172 -12.95 -1.53 -8.16
CA PRO A 172 -13.21 -1.72 -6.73
C PRO A 172 -12.17 -1.07 -5.81
N PRO A 173 -10.84 -1.20 -6.04
CA PRO A 173 -9.84 -0.53 -5.20
C PRO A 173 -9.89 0.99 -5.32
N CYS A 174 -10.24 1.57 -6.50
CA CYS A 174 -10.43 3.00 -6.65
C CYS A 174 -11.57 3.51 -5.76
N ARG A 175 -12.70 2.80 -5.76
CA ARG A 175 -13.85 3.13 -4.91
C ARG A 175 -13.54 3.00 -3.42
N ALA A 176 -12.70 2.03 -3.06
CA ALA A 176 -12.30 1.82 -1.67
C ALA A 176 -11.40 2.95 -1.12
N GLU A 177 -10.62 3.63 -1.97
CA GLU A 177 -9.74 4.72 -1.53
C GLU A 177 -10.44 6.10 -1.44
N ILE A 178 -11.57 6.31 -2.17
CA ILE A 178 -12.26 7.62 -2.24
C ILE A 178 -12.52 8.23 -0.85
N PRO A 179 -13.03 7.50 0.17
CA PRO A 179 -13.25 8.09 1.49
C PRO A 179 -11.98 8.63 2.15
N GLU A 180 -10.85 7.95 1.97
CA GLU A 180 -9.57 8.38 2.52
C GLU A 180 -8.99 9.58 1.75
N LEU A 181 -9.17 9.60 0.42
CA LEU A 181 -8.79 10.74 -0.41
C LEU A 181 -9.63 11.99 -0.07
N ASN A 182 -10.91 11.82 0.21
CA ASN A 182 -11.77 12.94 0.66
C ASN A 182 -11.29 13.54 1.98
N LYS A 183 -10.74 12.73 2.91
CA LYS A 183 -10.12 13.23 4.15
C LYS A 183 -8.89 14.09 3.86
N LEU A 184 -8.09 13.75 2.84
CA LEU A 184 -6.96 14.58 2.41
C LEU A 184 -7.47 15.93 1.87
N VAL A 185 -8.52 15.93 1.02
CA VAL A 185 -9.10 17.18 0.53
C VAL A 185 -9.56 18.07 1.69
N GLU A 186 -10.27 17.49 2.66
CA GLU A 186 -10.75 18.23 3.83
C GLU A 186 -9.60 18.81 4.67
N LEU A 187 -8.49 18.08 4.80
CA LEU A 187 -7.30 18.53 5.53
C LEU A 187 -6.64 19.76 4.89
N TYR A 188 -6.70 19.89 3.55
CA TYR A 188 -6.08 20.99 2.82
C TYR A 188 -7.08 21.96 2.18
N LYS A 189 -8.38 21.91 2.52
CA LYS A 189 -9.43 22.70 1.89
C LYS A 189 -9.19 24.22 1.89
N ASP A 190 -8.54 24.71 2.95
CA ASP A 190 -8.24 26.12 3.14
C ASP A 190 -6.83 26.51 2.62
N ASN A 191 -6.11 25.56 2.02
CA ASN A 191 -4.78 25.80 1.47
C ASN A 191 -4.83 25.95 -0.06
N PRO A 192 -4.75 27.19 -0.61
CA PRO A 192 -4.85 27.43 -2.05
C PRO A 192 -3.66 26.89 -2.84
N ASN A 193 -2.60 26.44 -2.15
CA ASN A 193 -1.40 25.89 -2.77
C ASN A 193 -1.44 24.38 -2.96
N VAL A 194 -2.57 23.71 -2.62
CA VAL A 194 -2.78 22.29 -2.87
C VAL A 194 -3.96 22.14 -3.83
N VAL A 195 -3.79 21.34 -4.86
CA VAL A 195 -4.81 21.08 -5.87
C VAL A 195 -5.00 19.58 -6.03
N PHE A 196 -6.24 19.13 -5.95
CA PHE A 196 -6.62 17.73 -6.11
C PHE A 196 -7.41 17.54 -7.40
N ILE A 197 -6.93 16.71 -8.31
CA ILE A 197 -7.54 16.44 -9.61
C ILE A 197 -7.73 14.94 -9.77
N ALA A 198 -8.96 14.51 -10.01
CA ALA A 198 -9.29 13.11 -10.32
C ALA A 198 -9.54 12.97 -11.83
N VAL A 199 -8.75 12.16 -12.50
CA VAL A 199 -8.89 11.86 -13.93
C VAL A 199 -9.69 10.57 -14.06
N ALA A 200 -10.96 10.70 -14.38
CA ALA A 200 -11.88 9.57 -14.58
C ALA A 200 -11.87 9.10 -16.03
N LEU A 201 -11.93 7.78 -16.25
CA LEU A 201 -12.06 7.22 -17.59
C LEU A 201 -13.52 7.19 -18.09
N ASP A 202 -14.45 7.35 -17.17
CA ASP A 202 -15.89 7.27 -17.44
C ASP A 202 -16.43 8.59 -18.01
N PRO A 203 -17.55 8.53 -18.74
CA PRO A 203 -18.22 9.72 -19.24
C PRO A 203 -18.89 10.53 -18.12
N ARG A 204 -19.08 11.81 -18.37
CA ARG A 204 -19.59 12.81 -17.43
C ARG A 204 -20.88 12.41 -16.72
N ASP A 205 -21.85 11.88 -17.45
CA ASP A 205 -23.17 11.57 -16.88
C ASP A 205 -23.13 10.34 -15.95
N ASP A 206 -22.26 9.39 -16.23
CA ASP A 206 -22.03 8.24 -15.37
C ASP A 206 -21.36 8.67 -14.05
N ILE A 207 -20.35 9.57 -14.15
CA ILE A 207 -19.69 10.12 -12.97
C ILE A 207 -20.68 10.95 -12.14
N ARG A 208 -21.51 11.79 -12.74
CA ARG A 208 -22.54 12.54 -12.04
C ARG A 208 -23.52 11.63 -11.29
N THR A 209 -23.87 10.50 -11.90
CA THR A 209 -24.76 9.52 -11.27
C THR A 209 -24.08 8.82 -10.12
N PHE A 210 -22.85 8.40 -10.29
CA PHE A 210 -22.03 7.75 -9.26
C PHE A 210 -21.78 8.67 -8.05
N THR A 211 -21.41 9.93 -8.29
CA THR A 211 -21.06 10.87 -7.21
C THR A 211 -22.25 11.32 -6.36
N LYS A 212 -23.50 11.10 -6.80
CA LYS A 212 -24.70 11.29 -5.95
C LYS A 212 -24.70 10.37 -4.72
N THR A 213 -24.17 9.17 -4.84
CA THR A 213 -24.11 8.17 -3.77
C THR A 213 -22.74 7.98 -3.17
N THR A 214 -21.71 8.34 -3.91
CA THR A 214 -20.30 8.21 -3.51
C THR A 214 -19.59 9.52 -3.82
N PRO A 215 -19.71 10.54 -2.95
CA PRO A 215 -19.05 11.83 -3.16
C PRO A 215 -17.55 11.67 -3.32
N PHE A 216 -16.97 12.37 -4.32
CA PHE A 216 -15.54 12.47 -4.52
C PHE A 216 -15.15 13.94 -4.66
N ASN A 217 -14.46 14.46 -3.65
CA ASN A 217 -14.26 15.91 -3.45
C ASN A 217 -13.08 16.50 -4.25
N PHE A 218 -12.58 15.78 -5.25
CA PHE A 218 -11.57 16.28 -6.20
C PHE A 218 -12.21 17.09 -7.32
N ASP A 219 -11.43 17.97 -7.95
CA ASP A 219 -11.79 18.50 -9.27
C ASP A 219 -11.75 17.37 -10.30
N ILE A 220 -12.90 16.87 -10.75
CA ILE A 220 -12.98 15.69 -11.60
C ILE A 220 -12.91 16.06 -13.06
N ILE A 221 -12.02 15.42 -13.81
CA ILE A 221 -11.95 15.43 -15.26
C ILE A 221 -12.61 14.15 -15.77
N ASP A 222 -13.64 14.28 -16.59
CA ASP A 222 -14.35 13.19 -17.27
C ASP A 222 -13.66 12.82 -18.59
N ASP A 223 -13.97 11.64 -19.14
CA ASP A 223 -13.41 11.12 -20.42
C ASP A 223 -11.88 11.25 -20.49
N GLY A 224 -11.21 11.07 -19.34
CA GLY A 224 -9.79 11.36 -19.17
C GLY A 224 -8.82 10.33 -19.75
N ARG A 225 -9.28 9.40 -20.61
CA ARG A 225 -8.43 8.37 -21.22
C ARG A 225 -7.23 8.96 -21.93
N PHE A 226 -7.41 10.08 -22.67
CA PHE A 226 -6.30 10.73 -23.37
C PHE A 226 -5.20 11.18 -22.43
N ILE A 227 -5.53 11.60 -21.18
CA ILE A 227 -4.53 11.96 -20.17
C ILE A 227 -3.84 10.71 -19.63
N ALA A 228 -4.61 9.64 -19.36
CA ALA A 228 -4.05 8.36 -18.95
C ALA A 228 -3.07 7.79 -20.00
N ASP A 229 -3.39 7.96 -21.30
CA ASP A 229 -2.55 7.52 -22.41
C ASP A 229 -1.25 8.33 -22.53
N ILE A 230 -1.29 9.67 -22.30
CA ILE A 230 -0.07 10.51 -22.21
C ILE A 230 0.93 9.91 -21.24
N TYR A 231 0.46 9.46 -20.07
CA TYR A 231 1.30 8.89 -19.01
C TYR A 231 1.38 7.37 -19.06
N LYS A 232 0.84 6.72 -20.09
CA LYS A 232 0.84 5.24 -20.29
C LYS A 232 0.25 4.49 -19.10
N ILE A 233 -0.78 5.03 -18.45
CA ILE A 233 -1.42 4.43 -17.28
C ILE A 233 -2.38 3.33 -17.72
N HIS A 234 -2.13 2.11 -17.24
CA HIS A 234 -2.94 0.92 -17.52
C HIS A 234 -3.42 0.21 -16.25
N LEU A 235 -2.92 0.62 -15.08
CA LEU A 235 -3.29 0.07 -13.77
C LEU A 235 -3.98 1.14 -12.92
N TYR A 236 -5.03 0.78 -12.20
CA TYR A 236 -5.86 1.71 -11.44
C TYR A 236 -6.15 1.17 -10.02
N PRO A 237 -6.25 2.05 -9.01
CA PRO A 237 -5.94 3.47 -9.09
C PRO A 237 -4.44 3.72 -9.30
N THR A 238 -4.09 4.81 -9.96
CA THR A 238 -2.73 5.34 -9.97
C THR A 238 -2.79 6.78 -9.46
N SER A 239 -1.98 7.09 -8.47
CA SER A 239 -1.86 8.44 -7.92
C SER A 239 -0.45 8.97 -8.11
N VAL A 240 -0.33 10.27 -8.43
CA VAL A 240 0.93 10.98 -8.50
C VAL A 240 0.79 12.36 -7.83
N ILE A 241 1.81 12.75 -7.06
CA ILE A 241 1.90 14.07 -6.44
C ILE A 241 3.06 14.80 -7.07
N LEU A 242 2.78 16.02 -7.54
CA LEU A 242 3.77 16.95 -8.09
C LEU A 242 4.07 18.01 -7.04
N ASP A 243 5.34 18.37 -6.93
CA ASP A 243 5.80 19.52 -6.15
C ASP A 243 5.47 20.85 -6.84
N LYS A 244 5.90 21.97 -6.22
CA LYS A 244 5.68 23.33 -6.74
C LYS A 244 6.36 23.57 -8.08
N GLU A 245 7.43 22.86 -8.39
CA GLU A 245 8.16 22.91 -9.65
C GLU A 245 7.53 22.01 -10.73
N GLY A 246 6.45 21.28 -10.42
CA GLY A 246 5.78 20.35 -11.33
C GLY A 246 6.49 19.01 -11.48
N LYS A 247 7.43 18.68 -10.59
CA LYS A 247 8.16 17.42 -10.58
C LYS A 247 7.45 16.39 -9.71
N VAL A 248 7.58 15.13 -10.09
CA VAL A 248 7.03 14.00 -9.31
C VAL A 248 7.70 13.90 -7.94
N ALA A 249 6.94 14.14 -6.88
CA ALA A 249 7.36 13.98 -5.49
C ALA A 249 6.93 12.63 -4.88
N PHE A 250 5.84 12.04 -5.40
CA PHE A 250 5.33 10.75 -4.98
C PHE A 250 4.50 10.12 -6.10
N HIS A 251 4.51 8.80 -6.21
CA HIS A 251 3.59 8.06 -7.06
C HIS A 251 3.31 6.69 -6.48
N THR A 252 2.10 6.17 -6.75
CA THR A 252 1.71 4.83 -6.33
C THR A 252 0.69 4.24 -7.30
N VAL A 253 0.63 2.92 -7.35
CA VAL A 253 -0.38 2.16 -8.07
C VAL A 253 -1.05 1.18 -7.12
N SER A 254 -2.36 0.92 -7.35
CA SER A 254 -3.21 0.14 -6.45
C SER A 254 -3.43 0.84 -5.09
N PHE A 255 -4.41 0.36 -4.34
CA PHE A 255 -4.74 0.90 -3.03
C PHE A 255 -4.01 0.14 -1.92
N ALA A 256 -3.27 0.87 -1.08
CA ALA A 256 -2.72 0.37 0.16
C ALA A 256 -3.26 1.20 1.34
N ALA A 257 -3.53 0.57 2.47
CA ALA A 257 -4.12 1.23 3.64
C ALA A 257 -3.29 2.42 4.16
N ASN A 258 -1.98 2.40 3.92
CA ASN A 258 -1.07 3.49 4.29
C ASN A 258 -0.77 4.48 3.14
N SER A 259 -1.41 4.34 1.96
CA SER A 259 -1.24 5.31 0.87
C SER A 259 -1.59 6.74 1.30
N PRO A 260 -2.71 7.01 2.01
CA PRO A 260 -3.07 8.35 2.45
C PRO A 260 -2.04 8.97 3.40
N TYR A 261 -1.41 8.17 4.27
CA TYR A 261 -0.31 8.65 5.13
C TYR A 261 0.87 9.17 4.31
N TRP A 262 1.32 8.39 3.30
CA TRP A 262 2.43 8.81 2.45
C TRP A 262 2.08 10.00 1.57
N MET A 263 0.84 10.08 1.09
CA MET A 263 0.32 11.24 0.35
C MET A 263 0.33 12.50 1.21
N LYS A 264 -0.24 12.45 2.44
CA LYS A 264 -0.21 13.56 3.42
C LYS A 264 1.23 14.01 3.69
N LYS A 265 2.11 13.06 3.98
CA LYS A 265 3.52 13.34 4.26
C LYS A 265 4.20 14.06 3.10
N THR A 266 4.02 13.55 1.87
CA THR A 266 4.61 14.16 0.67
C THR A 266 4.07 15.55 0.41
N ILE A 267 2.74 15.76 0.53
CA ILE A 267 2.13 17.09 0.35
C ILE A 267 2.75 18.08 1.36
N ASN A 268 2.87 17.69 2.63
CA ASN A 268 3.48 18.54 3.67
C ASN A 268 4.96 18.85 3.38
N GLU A 269 5.71 17.91 2.83
CA GLU A 269 7.11 18.09 2.44
C GLU A 269 7.22 19.03 1.23
N ALA A 270 6.37 18.87 0.23
CA ALA A 270 6.35 19.68 -0.98
C ALA A 270 5.82 21.12 -0.74
N LEU A 271 5.10 21.35 0.36
CA LEU A 271 4.62 22.70 0.74
C LEU A 271 5.71 23.56 1.40
N LYS A 272 6.76 22.95 1.97
CA LYS A 272 7.89 23.68 2.57
C LYS A 272 8.70 24.42 1.51
#